data_f75efb956a0ccec008c80f795fa8af9c
#
_entry.id   f75efb956a0ccec008c80f795fa8af9c
#
_cell.length_a   1.000
_cell.length_b   1.000
_cell.length_c   1.000
_cell.angle_alpha   90.00
_cell.angle_beta   90.00
_cell.angle_gamma   90.00
#
_symmetry.space_group_name_H-M   'P 1'
#
loop_
_entity.id
_entity.type
_entity.pdbx_description
1 polymer ?
#
loop_
_entity_poly.entity_id
_entity_poly.type
_entity_poly.pdbx_seq_one_letter_code
_entity_poly.pdbx_strand_id
1 'polypeptide(L)'
;MEFTANASLAPTRSRVWQLAGGAEWDATDNLKLSADLAYTDSTRTSDFSATRVGNNGNTTGTRLDFDTQGDQVLLNLSGFDFNDISKYRFLESFAQTEVASSDGWAGRADAEYTFIDSVLKSVSIGGRFTDRNVNRMQGTQNHFPPAAPGQPANTFPGTVLPEAFERIGLANNFYRNGRVPNPMNVVLSVPIWLQRDQARLCQVFGDTVCEPQFNPANTYSQQERTYAAYGQAGFDLEPLGIPVDGTFGARYLKTELSTVGVVTAPSGATSPINQESSYENFLPSANIRVKITPELFLRLAAAKQLTRPGFGSLSPTLNVTSLAASGVLNINAGNPDLRPLRSTSYDASLEYYFSRNGYAYLSGFKKEVNGFIQNFVSRETVNLPAFPNVTQADINRPRNGDNGSIKGFEVGVQTFFDFLPKPLDGFGIQANYTYVDSQAPGPIAGDSVPLEGLSKNSYNLVGFYEKNGIRARVAYTWRDDYVETTSGPGSGALPIYVQPFNQLDASIGYTVNDHFDISLDASNLLNSATNTYFGEIIRPRFNSIVDRRIGLVVRIKS
;
A
#
# COMPACT_ATOMS: atom_id res chain seq x y z
N MET A 1 22.51 11.64 -26.10
CA MET A 1 21.23 11.11 -25.56
C MET A 1 21.46 9.69 -25.10
N GLU A 2 21.07 9.35 -23.89
CA GLU A 2 21.11 7.96 -23.40
C GLU A 2 19.67 7.49 -23.20
N PHE A 3 19.36 6.31 -23.70
CA PHE A 3 18.10 5.64 -23.40
C PHE A 3 18.38 4.23 -22.93
N THR A 4 17.53 3.74 -22.07
CA THR A 4 17.67 2.43 -21.44
C THR A 4 16.38 1.64 -21.55
N ALA A 5 16.50 0.34 -21.74
CA ALA A 5 15.44 -0.62 -21.60
C ALA A 5 15.71 -1.47 -20.36
N ASN A 6 14.70 -1.69 -19.55
CA ASN A 6 14.78 -2.52 -18.35
C ASN A 6 13.92 -3.76 -18.54
N ALA A 7 14.49 -4.92 -18.29
CA ALA A 7 13.75 -6.16 -18.12
C ALA A 7 13.82 -6.54 -16.64
N SER A 8 12.69 -6.88 -16.05
CA SER A 8 12.64 -7.30 -14.65
C SER A 8 11.72 -8.49 -14.44
N LEU A 9 12.05 -9.29 -13.45
CA LEU A 9 11.29 -10.43 -12.99
C LEU A 9 11.23 -10.39 -11.46
N ALA A 10 10.05 -10.58 -10.88
CA ALA A 10 9.86 -10.55 -9.43
C ALA A 10 8.99 -11.72 -8.95
N PRO A 11 9.45 -12.97 -9.09
CA PRO A 11 8.71 -14.10 -8.56
C PRO A 11 8.62 -14.01 -7.03
N THR A 12 7.41 -14.21 -6.53
CA THR A 12 7.16 -14.26 -5.09
C THR A 12 6.46 -15.58 -4.77
N ARG A 13 6.97 -16.27 -3.75
CA ARG A 13 6.36 -17.46 -3.18
C ARG A 13 5.95 -17.17 -1.75
N SER A 14 4.70 -17.45 -1.41
CA SER A 14 4.20 -17.32 -0.06
C SER A 14 3.59 -18.64 0.38
N ARG A 15 3.93 -19.06 1.58
CA ARG A 15 3.32 -20.20 2.25
C ARG A 15 2.80 -19.70 3.59
N VAL A 16 1.54 -19.94 3.85
CA VAL A 16 0.92 -19.67 5.14
C VAL A 16 0.11 -20.88 5.52
N TRP A 17 0.27 -21.33 6.74
CA TRP A 17 -0.63 -22.31 7.33
C TRP A 17 -1.01 -21.87 8.74
N GLN A 18 -2.21 -22.23 9.14
CA GLN A 18 -2.75 -21.86 10.42
C GLN A 18 -3.50 -23.06 11.01
N LEU A 19 -3.25 -23.30 12.28
CA LEU A 19 -4.03 -24.20 13.10
C LEU A 19 -4.80 -23.36 14.12
N ALA A 20 -6.12 -23.51 14.16
CA ALA A 20 -6.95 -22.78 15.11
C ALA A 20 -8.02 -23.70 15.67
N GLY A 21 -8.35 -23.50 16.93
CA GLY A 21 -9.43 -24.16 17.62
C GLY A 21 -10.08 -23.21 18.62
N GLY A 22 -11.38 -23.37 18.83
CA GLY A 22 -12.12 -22.56 19.78
C GLY A 22 -13.34 -23.30 20.29
N ALA A 23 -13.89 -22.81 21.38
CA ALA A 23 -15.09 -23.30 21.99
C ALA A 23 -15.98 -22.14 22.45
N GLU A 24 -17.28 -22.33 22.31
CA GLU A 24 -18.31 -21.48 22.89
C GLU A 24 -19.17 -22.33 23.80
N TRP A 25 -19.52 -21.79 24.94
CA TRP A 25 -20.31 -22.47 25.95
C TRP A 25 -21.35 -21.50 26.55
N ASP A 26 -22.61 -21.83 26.36
CA ASP A 26 -23.73 -21.18 27.05
C ASP A 26 -23.83 -21.78 28.45
N ALA A 27 -23.07 -21.18 29.39
CA ALA A 27 -22.98 -21.67 30.77
C ALA A 27 -24.32 -21.54 31.52
N THR A 28 -25.12 -20.52 31.15
CA THR A 28 -26.52 -20.33 31.54
C THR A 28 -27.25 -19.67 30.38
N ASP A 29 -28.56 -19.51 30.48
CA ASP A 29 -29.39 -18.77 29.49
C ASP A 29 -28.88 -17.33 29.24
N ASN A 30 -28.14 -16.79 30.19
CA ASN A 30 -27.70 -15.40 30.19
C ASN A 30 -26.17 -15.24 30.09
N LEU A 31 -25.39 -16.29 30.33
CA LEU A 31 -23.93 -16.25 30.37
C LEU A 31 -23.32 -17.11 29.27
N LYS A 32 -22.66 -16.44 28.33
CA LYS A 32 -21.87 -17.08 27.26
C LYS A 32 -20.38 -16.91 27.54
N LEU A 33 -19.66 -18.03 27.48
CA LEU A 33 -18.20 -18.05 27.55
C LEU A 33 -17.64 -18.48 26.21
N SER A 34 -16.56 -17.86 25.77
CA SER A 34 -15.85 -18.27 24.57
C SER A 34 -14.33 -18.22 24.76
N ALA A 35 -13.63 -19.13 24.10
CA ALA A 35 -12.18 -19.10 24.05
C ALA A 35 -11.71 -19.60 22.68
N ASP A 36 -10.63 -19.01 22.19
CA ASP A 36 -9.96 -19.43 20.96
C ASP A 36 -8.44 -19.39 21.12
N LEU A 37 -7.77 -20.30 20.41
CA LEU A 37 -6.32 -20.38 20.31
C LEU A 37 -5.96 -20.66 18.86
N ALA A 38 -5.01 -19.91 18.34
CA ALA A 38 -4.49 -20.06 16.99
C ALA A 38 -2.97 -20.03 16.98
N TYR A 39 -2.38 -20.86 16.13
CA TYR A 39 -0.98 -20.80 15.75
C TYR A 39 -0.90 -20.52 14.25
N THR A 40 -0.04 -19.61 13.86
CA THR A 40 0.18 -19.26 12.44
C THR A 40 1.68 -19.32 12.15
N ASP A 41 2.04 -19.91 11.01
CA ASP A 41 3.38 -19.88 10.43
C ASP A 41 3.29 -19.38 9.02
N SER A 42 4.16 -18.46 8.64
CA SER A 42 4.20 -17.88 7.32
C SER A 42 5.64 -17.66 6.84
N THR A 43 5.88 -17.96 5.58
CA THR A 43 7.15 -17.67 4.91
C THR A 43 6.87 -17.05 3.55
N ARG A 44 7.53 -15.95 3.26
CA ARG A 44 7.53 -15.31 1.95
C ARG A 44 8.95 -15.24 1.45
N THR A 45 9.19 -15.75 0.24
CA THR A 45 10.42 -15.55 -0.51
C THR A 45 10.10 -14.70 -1.73
N SER A 46 10.85 -13.64 -1.94
CA SER A 46 10.73 -12.76 -3.10
C SER A 46 12.10 -12.64 -3.75
N ASP A 47 12.20 -13.10 -4.99
CA ASP A 47 13.40 -13.01 -5.79
C ASP A 47 13.14 -11.96 -6.88
N PHE A 48 13.89 -10.87 -6.84
CA PHE A 48 13.81 -9.81 -7.84
C PHE A 48 15.09 -9.85 -8.68
N SER A 49 14.93 -9.80 -9.99
CA SER A 49 16.05 -9.53 -10.90
C SER A 49 15.67 -8.48 -11.91
N ALA A 50 16.60 -7.60 -12.23
CA ALA A 50 16.44 -6.59 -13.27
C ALA A 50 17.74 -6.48 -14.06
N THR A 51 17.62 -6.42 -15.38
CA THR A 51 18.75 -6.17 -16.25
C THR A 51 18.48 -4.94 -17.08
N ARG A 52 19.42 -4.01 -17.07
CA ARG A 52 19.36 -2.77 -17.82
C ARG A 52 20.28 -2.86 -19.04
N VAL A 53 19.69 -2.58 -20.20
CA VAL A 53 20.43 -2.40 -21.45
C VAL A 53 20.25 -0.96 -21.92
N GLY A 54 21.25 -0.39 -22.53
CA GLY A 54 21.19 0.97 -23.06
C GLY A 54 21.95 1.08 -24.37
N ASN A 55 21.85 2.25 -25.00
CA ASN A 55 22.64 2.51 -26.19
C ASN A 55 24.14 2.60 -25.84
N ASN A 56 24.98 2.24 -26.81
CA ASN A 56 26.44 2.21 -26.65
C ASN A 56 27.13 3.60 -26.71
N GLY A 57 26.34 4.68 -26.58
CA GLY A 57 26.83 6.06 -26.67
C GLY A 57 26.89 6.62 -28.10
N ASN A 58 26.77 5.79 -29.13
CA ASN A 58 26.72 6.25 -30.51
C ASN A 58 25.29 6.65 -30.89
N THR A 59 24.93 7.89 -30.62
CA THR A 59 23.62 8.49 -30.92
C THR A 59 23.72 9.58 -31.99
N THR A 60 24.76 9.57 -32.81
CA THR A 60 24.92 10.54 -33.88
C THR A 60 23.72 10.50 -34.83
N GLY A 61 23.10 11.63 -35.06
CA GLY A 61 21.91 11.76 -35.90
C GLY A 61 20.59 11.38 -35.20
N THR A 62 20.61 10.97 -33.94
CA THR A 62 19.39 10.68 -33.18
C THR A 62 18.76 11.97 -32.67
N ARG A 63 17.46 12.12 -32.88
CA ARG A 63 16.66 13.27 -32.41
C ARG A 63 15.45 12.77 -31.62
N LEU A 64 15.27 13.33 -30.42
CA LEU A 64 14.07 13.17 -29.62
C LEU A 64 13.29 14.48 -29.62
N ASP A 65 12.07 14.42 -30.16
CA ASP A 65 11.08 15.47 -30.04
C ASP A 65 10.07 15.05 -28.98
N PHE A 66 9.69 15.97 -28.10
CA PHE A 66 8.64 15.71 -27.12
C PHE A 66 7.68 16.90 -27.06
N ASP A 67 6.40 16.58 -26.91
CA ASP A 67 5.32 17.55 -26.72
C ASP A 67 4.61 17.26 -25.40
N THR A 68 4.52 18.29 -24.55
CA THR A 68 3.92 18.23 -23.22
C THR A 68 2.66 19.11 -23.10
N GLN A 69 2.16 19.65 -24.22
CA GLN A 69 1.02 20.59 -24.21
C GLN A 69 -0.35 19.90 -24.09
N GLY A 70 -0.41 18.59 -24.35
CA GLY A 70 -1.63 17.80 -24.22
C GLY A 70 -1.73 17.06 -22.88
N ASP A 71 -2.81 16.29 -22.76
CA ASP A 71 -3.04 15.40 -21.58
C ASP A 71 -1.99 14.29 -21.45
N GLN A 72 -1.12 14.15 -22.44
CA GLN A 72 -0.09 13.11 -22.51
C GLN A 72 1.19 13.68 -23.11
N VAL A 73 2.32 13.20 -22.61
CA VAL A 73 3.61 13.47 -23.22
C VAL A 73 3.73 12.64 -24.50
N LEU A 74 3.78 13.29 -25.63
CA LEU A 74 4.05 12.66 -26.92
C LEU A 74 5.56 12.65 -27.18
N LEU A 75 6.09 11.48 -27.49
CA LEU A 75 7.50 11.27 -27.79
C LEU A 75 7.66 10.86 -29.26
N ASN A 76 8.58 11.49 -29.97
CA ASN A 76 8.99 11.08 -31.30
C ASN A 76 10.52 10.96 -31.32
N LEU A 77 11.00 9.75 -31.58
CA LEU A 77 12.42 9.45 -31.67
C LEU A 77 12.77 9.09 -33.11
N SER A 78 13.69 9.80 -33.71
CA SER A 78 14.15 9.61 -35.09
C SER A 78 15.66 9.42 -35.18
N GLY A 79 16.13 8.78 -36.24
CA GLY A 79 17.57 8.59 -36.51
C GLY A 79 18.22 7.46 -35.70
N PHE A 80 17.49 6.66 -34.92
CA PHE A 80 17.99 5.49 -34.21
C PHE A 80 17.30 4.21 -34.70
N ASP A 81 18.10 3.23 -35.11
CA ASP A 81 17.58 1.90 -35.48
C ASP A 81 17.53 1.01 -34.24
N PHE A 82 16.34 0.79 -33.73
CA PHE A 82 16.07 -0.08 -32.59
C PHE A 82 16.31 -1.56 -32.85
N ASN A 83 16.44 -1.99 -34.12
CA ASN A 83 16.71 -3.37 -34.50
C ASN A 83 18.20 -3.71 -34.53
N ASP A 84 19.07 -2.72 -34.55
CA ASP A 84 20.51 -2.89 -34.61
C ASP A 84 21.09 -3.17 -33.23
N ILE A 85 21.27 -4.46 -32.91
CA ILE A 85 21.83 -4.93 -31.65
C ILE A 85 23.21 -4.34 -31.35
N SER A 86 24.02 -4.02 -32.37
CA SER A 86 25.36 -3.46 -32.20
C SER A 86 25.37 -2.07 -31.55
N LYS A 87 24.21 -1.41 -31.54
CA LYS A 87 24.02 -0.10 -30.90
C LYS A 87 23.68 -0.19 -29.40
N TYR A 88 23.53 -1.40 -28.88
CA TYR A 88 23.18 -1.63 -27.47
C TYR A 88 24.35 -2.19 -26.67
N ARG A 89 24.28 -2.02 -25.37
CA ARG A 89 25.19 -2.61 -24.39
C ARG A 89 24.45 -2.97 -23.11
N PHE A 90 24.96 -3.93 -22.38
CA PHE A 90 24.54 -4.16 -21.00
C PHE A 90 25.08 -3.05 -20.10
N LEU A 91 24.24 -2.51 -19.23
CA LEU A 91 24.61 -1.49 -18.27
C LEU A 91 24.80 -2.08 -16.88
N GLU A 92 23.85 -2.86 -16.42
CA GLU A 92 23.89 -3.54 -15.13
C GLU A 92 22.90 -4.70 -15.08
N SER A 93 23.15 -5.65 -14.22
CA SER A 93 22.14 -6.57 -13.72
C SER A 93 22.09 -6.47 -12.20
N PHE A 94 20.89 -6.41 -11.67
CA PHE A 94 20.61 -6.35 -10.24
C PHE A 94 19.80 -7.59 -9.85
N ALA A 95 20.25 -8.27 -8.80
CA ALA A 95 19.51 -9.37 -8.20
C ALA A 95 19.30 -9.09 -6.70
N GLN A 96 18.12 -9.42 -6.20
CA GLN A 96 17.77 -9.31 -4.79
C GLN A 96 16.96 -10.53 -4.37
N THR A 97 17.32 -11.12 -3.26
CA THR A 97 16.54 -12.15 -2.58
C THR A 97 16.13 -11.65 -1.22
N GLU A 98 14.84 -11.75 -0.92
CA GLU A 98 14.28 -11.46 0.41
C GLU A 98 13.56 -12.68 0.93
N VAL A 99 13.89 -13.08 2.15
CA VAL A 99 13.17 -14.10 2.91
C VAL A 99 12.61 -13.45 4.16
N ALA A 100 11.28 -13.43 4.27
CA ALA A 100 10.57 -12.97 5.46
C ALA A 100 9.76 -14.14 6.03
N SER A 101 9.97 -14.46 7.29
CA SER A 101 9.21 -15.48 8.02
C SER A 101 8.58 -14.88 9.27
N SER A 102 7.42 -15.40 9.63
CA SER A 102 6.75 -15.04 10.88
C SER A 102 6.00 -16.25 11.41
N ASP A 103 6.17 -16.52 12.68
CA ASP A 103 5.36 -17.49 13.42
C ASP A 103 4.78 -16.85 14.68
N GLY A 104 3.69 -17.41 15.19
CA GLY A 104 3.13 -16.86 16.41
C GLY A 104 1.86 -17.53 16.91
N TRP A 105 1.61 -17.30 18.18
CA TRP A 105 0.42 -17.72 18.90
C TRP A 105 -0.52 -16.55 19.18
N ALA A 106 -1.81 -16.81 19.11
CA ALA A 106 -2.85 -15.89 19.55
C ALA A 106 -3.90 -16.65 20.36
N GLY A 107 -4.17 -16.20 21.56
CA GLY A 107 -5.22 -16.74 22.42
C GLY A 107 -6.15 -15.63 22.89
N ARG A 108 -7.45 -15.95 23.01
CA ARG A 108 -8.50 -15.06 23.51
C ARG A 108 -9.45 -15.83 24.40
N ALA A 109 -9.96 -15.17 25.43
CA ALA A 109 -11.06 -15.66 26.25
C ALA A 109 -12.00 -14.51 26.60
N ASP A 110 -13.32 -14.77 26.50
CA ASP A 110 -14.36 -13.78 26.69
C ASP A 110 -15.51 -14.36 27.51
N ALA A 111 -16.15 -13.49 28.25
CA ALA A 111 -17.41 -13.75 28.95
C ALA A 111 -18.41 -12.64 28.62
N GLU A 112 -19.60 -13.00 28.21
CA GLU A 112 -20.69 -12.09 27.93
C GLU A 112 -21.91 -12.47 28.77
N TYR A 113 -22.43 -11.51 29.52
CA TYR A 113 -23.68 -11.64 30.27
C TYR A 113 -24.75 -10.76 29.65
N THR A 114 -25.90 -11.37 29.28
CA THR A 114 -27.04 -10.69 28.69
C THR A 114 -28.12 -10.50 29.76
N PHE A 115 -28.63 -9.26 29.92
CA PHE A 115 -29.69 -8.92 30.84
C PHE A 115 -31.04 -8.96 30.13
N ILE A 116 -32.03 -9.62 30.73
CA ILE A 116 -33.41 -9.66 30.27
C ILE A 116 -34.17 -8.50 30.90
N ASP A 117 -35.04 -7.83 30.16
CA ASP A 117 -35.90 -6.75 30.64
C ASP A 117 -35.20 -5.62 31.38
N SER A 118 -33.98 -5.29 30.96
CA SER A 118 -33.11 -4.27 31.55
C SER A 118 -32.71 -3.21 30.53
N VAL A 119 -32.44 -2.00 31.01
CA VAL A 119 -31.78 -0.95 30.25
C VAL A 119 -30.36 -1.35 29.86
N LEU A 120 -29.66 -2.01 30.73
CA LEU A 120 -28.37 -2.64 30.43
C LEU A 120 -28.62 -3.97 29.71
N LYS A 121 -28.27 -4.07 28.44
CA LYS A 121 -28.55 -5.26 27.61
C LYS A 121 -27.46 -6.32 27.75
N SER A 122 -26.21 -5.92 27.77
CA SER A 122 -25.11 -6.86 27.92
C SER A 122 -23.89 -6.22 28.60
N VAL A 123 -23.10 -7.06 29.23
CA VAL A 123 -21.74 -6.73 29.68
C VAL A 123 -20.81 -7.83 29.19
N SER A 124 -19.77 -7.43 28.44
CA SER A 124 -18.75 -8.34 27.95
C SER A 124 -17.39 -7.94 28.52
N ILE A 125 -16.64 -8.92 29.00
CA ILE A 125 -15.25 -8.76 29.42
C ILE A 125 -14.39 -9.81 28.71
N GLY A 126 -13.16 -9.48 28.42
CA GLY A 126 -12.28 -10.46 27.78
C GLY A 126 -10.82 -10.08 27.84
N GLY A 127 -10.00 -11.07 27.52
CA GLY A 127 -8.56 -10.95 27.43
C GLY A 127 -8.01 -11.55 26.14
N ARG A 128 -6.92 -10.96 25.64
CA ARG A 128 -6.20 -11.49 24.49
C ARG A 128 -4.70 -11.43 24.72
N PHE A 129 -4.03 -12.51 24.35
CA PHE A 129 -2.59 -12.64 24.28
C PHE A 129 -2.15 -12.91 22.86
N THR A 130 -1.05 -12.30 22.42
CA THR A 130 -0.36 -12.66 21.18
C THR A 130 1.14 -12.67 21.39
N ASP A 131 1.84 -13.67 20.86
CA ASP A 131 3.29 -13.75 20.78
C ASP A 131 3.65 -14.00 19.32
N ARG A 132 4.43 -13.11 18.71
CA ARG A 132 4.75 -13.14 17.30
C ARG A 132 6.24 -12.92 17.09
N ASN A 133 6.87 -13.87 16.40
CA ASN A 133 8.24 -13.75 15.92
C ASN A 133 8.26 -13.35 14.45
N VAL A 134 9.19 -12.50 14.08
CA VAL A 134 9.39 -12.04 12.70
C VAL A 134 10.89 -12.05 12.40
N ASN A 135 11.28 -12.69 11.32
CA ASN A 135 12.64 -12.70 10.82
C ASN A 135 12.65 -12.19 9.38
N ARG A 136 13.59 -11.32 9.05
CA ARG A 136 13.81 -10.84 7.71
C ARG A 136 15.28 -10.93 7.35
N MET A 137 15.56 -11.53 6.20
CA MET A 137 16.88 -11.58 5.59
C MET A 137 16.77 -11.04 4.16
N GLN A 138 17.66 -10.16 3.77
CA GLN A 138 17.70 -9.62 2.41
C GLN A 138 19.13 -9.61 1.91
N GLY A 139 19.30 -10.11 0.70
CA GLY A 139 20.56 -10.08 -0.04
C GLY A 139 20.40 -9.32 -1.35
N THR A 140 21.44 -8.66 -1.78
CA THR A 140 21.51 -7.99 -3.09
C THR A 140 22.82 -8.32 -3.77
N GLN A 141 22.80 -8.42 -5.10
CA GLN A 141 23.95 -8.57 -5.94
C GLN A 141 23.80 -7.68 -7.16
N ASN A 142 24.81 -6.86 -7.41
CA ASN A 142 24.89 -6.04 -8.60
C ASN A 142 26.01 -6.58 -9.50
N HIS A 143 25.70 -6.76 -10.76
CA HIS A 143 26.64 -7.14 -11.79
C HIS A 143 26.83 -5.97 -12.75
N PHE A 144 28.07 -5.58 -12.93
CA PHE A 144 28.45 -4.55 -13.90
C PHE A 144 29.39 -5.17 -14.91
N PRO A 145 29.25 -4.92 -16.23
CA PRO A 145 30.22 -5.37 -17.20
C PRO A 145 31.62 -4.84 -16.85
N PRO A 146 32.67 -5.62 -17.11
CA PRO A 146 34.03 -5.18 -16.81
C PRO A 146 34.35 -3.90 -17.59
N ALA A 147 35.06 -2.97 -16.95
CA ALA A 147 35.54 -1.76 -17.60
C ALA A 147 36.55 -2.10 -18.71
N ALA A 148 36.50 -1.37 -19.82
CA ALA A 148 37.56 -1.48 -20.83
C ALA A 148 38.89 -1.01 -20.24
N PRO A 149 40.02 -1.60 -20.68
CA PRO A 149 41.34 -1.17 -20.25
C PRO A 149 41.51 0.35 -20.43
N GLY A 150 41.86 1.06 -19.35
CA GLY A 150 42.10 2.51 -19.36
C GLY A 150 40.86 3.39 -19.25
N GLN A 151 39.69 2.81 -19.04
CA GLN A 151 38.44 3.56 -18.77
C GLN A 151 38.07 3.50 -17.27
N PRO A 152 37.41 4.51 -16.72
CA PRO A 152 36.88 4.45 -15.36
C PRO A 152 35.92 3.24 -15.17
N ALA A 153 35.86 2.71 -13.95
CA ALA A 153 34.84 1.71 -13.60
C ALA A 153 33.46 2.21 -14.03
N ASN A 154 32.64 1.31 -14.59
CA ASN A 154 31.32 1.61 -15.17
C ASN A 154 31.33 2.31 -16.55
N THR A 155 32.47 2.42 -17.22
CA THR A 155 32.55 2.87 -18.62
C THR A 155 32.71 1.63 -19.52
N PHE A 156 31.67 1.29 -20.28
CA PHE A 156 31.58 0.02 -20.99
C PHE A 156 32.09 0.04 -22.44
N PRO A 157 32.79 -1.00 -22.84
CA PRO A 157 32.45 -1.74 -24.03
C PRO A 157 31.90 -3.11 -23.61
N GLY A 158 30.60 -3.18 -23.28
CA GLY A 158 29.95 -4.47 -23.04
C GLY A 158 30.00 -5.30 -24.30
N THR A 159 30.45 -6.54 -24.19
CA THR A 159 30.34 -7.50 -25.28
C THR A 159 28.87 -7.78 -25.47
N VAL A 160 28.32 -7.38 -26.61
CA VAL A 160 26.93 -7.72 -26.97
C VAL A 160 26.91 -9.21 -27.30
N LEU A 161 26.23 -10.00 -26.49
CA LEU A 161 25.92 -11.38 -26.80
C LEU A 161 24.54 -11.40 -27.50
N PRO A 162 24.46 -11.66 -28.82
CA PRO A 162 23.21 -11.59 -29.55
C PRO A 162 22.09 -12.47 -28.95
N GLU A 163 22.46 -13.62 -28.40
CA GLU A 163 21.56 -14.56 -27.73
C GLU A 163 20.97 -14.04 -26.40
N ALA A 164 21.59 -13.01 -25.82
CA ALA A 164 21.11 -12.39 -24.60
C ALA A 164 20.06 -11.31 -24.84
N PHE A 165 19.68 -11.06 -26.10
CA PHE A 165 18.64 -10.12 -26.47
C PHE A 165 17.46 -10.79 -27.12
N GLU A 166 16.27 -10.35 -26.72
CA GLU A 166 15.01 -10.69 -27.36
C GLU A 166 14.39 -9.43 -27.98
N ARG A 167 13.94 -9.54 -29.22
CA ARG A 167 13.19 -8.47 -29.87
C ARG A 167 11.71 -8.61 -29.55
N ILE A 168 11.18 -7.65 -28.83
CA ILE A 168 9.76 -7.55 -28.56
C ILE A 168 9.15 -6.56 -29.54
N GLY A 169 8.44 -7.07 -30.54
CA GLY A 169 7.68 -6.24 -31.47
C GLY A 169 6.49 -5.59 -30.77
N LEU A 170 6.37 -4.28 -30.89
CA LEU A 170 5.21 -3.55 -30.41
C LEU A 170 4.22 -3.35 -31.55
N ALA A 171 2.96 -3.71 -31.33
CA ALA A 171 1.92 -3.50 -32.33
C ALA A 171 1.73 -2.01 -32.65
N ASN A 172 1.41 -1.68 -33.90
CA ASN A 172 1.19 -0.28 -34.31
C ASN A 172 0.08 0.41 -33.52
N ASN A 173 -0.82 -0.35 -32.92
CA ASN A 173 -1.90 0.12 -32.07
C ASN A 173 -1.63 -0.08 -30.56
N PHE A 174 -0.38 -0.24 -30.16
CA PHE A 174 0.01 -0.57 -28.79
C PHE A 174 -0.49 0.46 -27.76
N TYR A 175 -0.43 1.76 -28.12
CA TYR A 175 -0.94 2.82 -27.27
C TYR A 175 -2.29 3.34 -27.77
N ARG A 176 -3.34 3.20 -26.95
CA ARG A 176 -4.70 3.72 -27.23
C ARG A 176 -5.19 3.43 -28.63
N ASN A 177 -5.02 2.19 -29.07
CA ASN A 177 -5.41 1.75 -30.40
C ASN A 177 -4.79 2.62 -31.52
N GLY A 178 -3.51 2.97 -31.38
CA GLY A 178 -2.76 3.77 -32.33
C GLY A 178 -2.99 5.29 -32.28
N ARG A 179 -3.77 5.78 -31.30
CA ARG A 179 -4.02 7.23 -31.14
C ARG A 179 -2.86 7.98 -30.52
N VAL A 180 -2.00 7.28 -29.76
CA VAL A 180 -0.74 7.82 -29.24
C VAL A 180 0.40 7.26 -30.08
N PRO A 181 1.21 8.10 -30.71
CA PRO A 181 2.35 7.65 -31.50
C PRO A 181 3.28 6.77 -30.65
N ASN A 182 3.63 5.61 -31.16
CA ASN A 182 4.66 4.77 -30.59
C ASN A 182 6.00 5.08 -31.26
N PRO A 183 6.95 5.71 -30.58
CA PRO A 183 8.24 6.05 -31.19
C PRO A 183 9.11 4.81 -31.45
N MET A 184 8.72 3.65 -30.92
CA MET A 184 9.46 2.40 -31.01
C MET A 184 8.55 1.28 -31.50
N ASN A 185 8.87 0.70 -32.64
CA ASN A 185 8.17 -0.49 -33.14
C ASN A 185 8.75 -1.80 -32.58
N VAL A 186 9.93 -1.74 -31.99
CA VAL A 186 10.63 -2.87 -31.35
C VAL A 186 11.32 -2.36 -30.10
N VAL A 187 11.28 -3.17 -29.05
CA VAL A 187 12.09 -3.00 -27.85
C VAL A 187 13.03 -4.19 -27.74
N LEU A 188 14.32 -3.94 -27.55
CA LEU A 188 15.25 -4.99 -27.16
C LEU A 188 15.18 -5.18 -25.65
N SER A 189 14.96 -6.40 -25.23
CA SER A 189 14.86 -6.81 -23.85
C SER A 189 15.76 -8.03 -23.59
N VAL A 190 16.05 -8.28 -22.34
CA VAL A 190 16.69 -9.54 -21.94
C VAL A 190 15.60 -10.61 -21.82
N PRO A 191 15.77 -11.78 -22.45
CA PRO A 191 14.78 -12.85 -22.41
C PRO A 191 14.47 -13.29 -20.98
N ILE A 192 13.21 -13.63 -20.73
CA ILE A 192 12.76 -14.05 -19.39
C ILE A 192 13.48 -15.32 -18.89
N TRP A 193 13.89 -16.21 -19.78
CA TRP A 193 14.64 -17.40 -19.40
C TRP A 193 16.04 -17.05 -18.86
N LEU A 194 16.70 -16.00 -19.41
CA LEU A 194 17.99 -15.53 -18.93
C LEU A 194 17.83 -14.74 -17.62
N GLN A 195 16.74 -13.97 -17.45
CA GLN A 195 16.42 -13.31 -16.17
C GLN A 195 16.20 -14.31 -15.03
N ARG A 196 15.74 -15.52 -15.33
CA ARG A 196 15.57 -16.61 -14.35
C ARG A 196 16.86 -17.36 -14.02
N ASP A 197 17.84 -17.29 -14.88
CA ASP A 197 19.13 -17.98 -14.74
C ASP A 197 20.21 -16.99 -14.29
N GLN A 198 20.24 -16.71 -12.99
CA GLN A 198 21.20 -15.78 -12.39
C GLN A 198 22.65 -16.21 -12.61
N ALA A 199 22.92 -17.52 -12.62
CA ALA A 199 24.26 -18.04 -12.87
C ALA A 199 24.72 -17.72 -14.31
N ARG A 200 23.84 -17.81 -15.28
CA ARG A 200 24.14 -17.46 -16.67
C ARG A 200 24.26 -15.96 -16.88
N LEU A 201 23.38 -15.16 -16.25
CA LEU A 201 23.51 -13.69 -16.22
C LEU A 201 24.88 -13.29 -15.66
N CYS A 202 25.25 -13.84 -14.54
CA CYS A 202 26.55 -13.64 -13.89
C CYS A 202 27.73 -13.91 -14.84
N GLN A 203 27.67 -15.01 -15.61
CA GLN A 203 28.69 -15.34 -16.63
C GLN A 203 28.73 -14.29 -17.76
N VAL A 204 27.55 -13.81 -18.20
CA VAL A 204 27.46 -12.73 -19.21
C VAL A 204 28.16 -11.46 -18.74
N PHE A 205 28.10 -11.16 -17.43
CA PHE A 205 28.80 -10.02 -16.83
C PHE A 205 30.23 -10.31 -16.42
N GLY A 206 30.67 -11.56 -16.49
CA GLY A 206 32.04 -11.97 -16.12
C GLY A 206 32.30 -12.00 -14.62
N ASP A 207 31.23 -12.06 -13.81
CA ASP A 207 31.34 -12.09 -12.36
C ASP A 207 31.49 -13.52 -11.80
N THR A 208 32.02 -13.61 -10.60
CA THR A 208 32.23 -14.88 -9.89
C THR A 208 31.23 -15.13 -8.77
N VAL A 209 30.57 -14.07 -8.26
CA VAL A 209 29.52 -14.16 -7.25
C VAL A 209 28.18 -13.95 -7.93
N CYS A 210 27.43 -15.00 -8.09
CA CYS A 210 26.22 -15.03 -8.92
C CYS A 210 24.92 -14.96 -8.11
N GLU A 211 24.95 -15.36 -6.86
CA GLU A 211 23.78 -15.37 -5.99
C GLU A 211 23.81 -14.18 -5.03
N PRO A 212 22.67 -13.51 -4.77
CA PRO A 212 22.57 -12.49 -3.75
C PRO A 212 22.99 -13.02 -2.39
N GLN A 213 24.02 -12.41 -1.80
CA GLN A 213 24.46 -12.74 -0.46
C GLN A 213 23.63 -11.97 0.57
N PHE A 214 23.12 -12.64 1.60
CA PHE A 214 22.38 -11.95 2.67
C PHE A 214 23.27 -10.92 3.37
N ASN A 215 22.79 -9.69 3.36
CA ASN A 215 23.49 -8.57 3.98
C ASN A 215 23.03 -8.44 5.44
N PRO A 216 23.95 -8.55 6.41
CA PRO A 216 23.62 -8.36 7.82
C PRO A 216 22.91 -7.02 8.11
N ALA A 217 23.28 -5.95 7.40
CA ALA A 217 22.64 -4.64 7.54
C ALA A 217 21.14 -4.62 7.18
N ASN A 218 20.69 -5.60 6.41
CA ASN A 218 19.28 -5.77 5.99
C ASN A 218 18.60 -6.98 6.67
N THR A 219 19.24 -7.51 7.71
CA THR A 219 18.77 -8.69 8.45
C THR A 219 18.41 -8.31 9.88
N TYR A 220 17.23 -8.73 10.34
CA TYR A 220 16.80 -8.53 11.71
C TYR A 220 15.84 -9.63 12.16
N SER A 221 15.77 -9.82 13.47
CA SER A 221 14.80 -10.67 14.16
C SER A 221 14.06 -9.87 15.22
N GLN A 222 12.77 -10.08 15.34
CA GLN A 222 11.92 -9.34 16.28
C GLN A 222 10.87 -10.25 16.90
N GLN A 223 10.64 -10.09 18.19
CA GLN A 223 9.54 -10.72 18.92
C GLN A 223 8.63 -9.63 19.47
N GLU A 224 7.35 -9.71 19.15
CA GLU A 224 6.31 -8.82 19.70
C GLU A 224 5.33 -9.63 20.54
N ARG A 225 5.21 -9.29 21.83
CA ARG A 225 4.19 -9.81 22.73
C ARG A 225 3.17 -8.74 23.06
N THR A 226 1.90 -9.09 22.95
CA THR A 226 0.81 -8.17 23.31
C THR A 226 -0.14 -8.84 24.29
N TYR A 227 -0.43 -8.14 25.36
CA TYR A 227 -1.44 -8.48 26.37
C TYR A 227 -2.53 -7.43 26.30
N ALA A 228 -3.78 -7.84 26.21
CA ALA A 228 -4.92 -6.94 26.19
C ALA A 228 -6.04 -7.45 27.09
N ALA A 229 -6.69 -6.52 27.77
CA ALA A 229 -7.94 -6.74 28.47
C ALA A 229 -8.95 -5.69 28.04
N TYR A 230 -10.24 -6.06 27.98
CA TYR A 230 -11.29 -5.12 27.62
C TYR A 230 -12.56 -5.38 28.43
N GLY A 231 -13.38 -4.32 28.53
CA GLY A 231 -14.76 -4.39 29.00
C GLY A 231 -15.63 -3.54 28.11
N GLN A 232 -16.84 -4.04 27.83
CA GLN A 232 -17.86 -3.37 27.04
C GLN A 232 -19.23 -3.58 27.65
N ALA A 233 -20.11 -2.57 27.54
CA ALA A 233 -21.49 -2.67 27.93
C ALA A 233 -22.40 -2.20 26.78
N GLY A 234 -23.47 -2.93 26.55
CA GLY A 234 -24.56 -2.57 25.64
C GLY A 234 -25.77 -2.09 26.41
N PHE A 235 -26.43 -1.03 25.95
CA PHE A 235 -27.61 -0.46 26.56
C PHE A 235 -28.71 -0.17 25.55
N ASP A 236 -29.95 -0.13 26.02
CA ASP A 236 -31.14 0.25 25.27
C ASP A 236 -32.12 0.96 26.21
N LEU A 237 -32.39 2.23 25.93
CA LEU A 237 -33.26 3.07 26.76
C LEU A 237 -34.75 3.05 26.26
N GLU A 238 -35.06 2.28 25.22
CA GLU A 238 -36.41 2.17 24.69
C GLU A 238 -37.44 1.72 25.74
N PRO A 239 -37.13 0.82 26.70
CA PRO A 239 -38.02 0.50 27.81
C PRO A 239 -38.41 1.69 28.71
N LEU A 240 -37.62 2.77 28.69
CA LEU A 240 -37.91 4.02 29.38
C LEU A 240 -38.63 5.06 28.51
N GLY A 241 -39.01 4.68 27.30
CA GLY A 241 -39.63 5.57 26.31
C GLY A 241 -38.65 6.48 25.59
N ILE A 242 -37.35 6.22 25.71
CA ILE A 242 -36.27 6.98 25.05
C ILE A 242 -35.71 6.11 23.92
N PRO A 243 -35.90 6.48 22.65
CA PRO A 243 -35.50 5.63 21.51
C PRO A 243 -33.97 5.69 21.24
N VAL A 244 -33.18 5.33 22.21
CA VAL A 244 -31.69 5.39 22.17
C VAL A 244 -31.10 4.06 22.62
N ASP A 245 -30.22 3.51 21.81
CA ASP A 245 -29.42 2.34 22.16
C ASP A 245 -27.93 2.56 21.79
N GLY A 246 -27.08 1.69 22.30
CA GLY A 246 -25.67 1.82 22.00
C GLY A 246 -24.77 0.90 22.78
N THR A 247 -23.48 1.12 22.60
CA THR A 247 -22.40 0.41 23.31
C THR A 247 -21.33 1.39 23.76
N PHE A 248 -20.72 1.12 24.91
CA PHE A 248 -19.50 1.78 25.34
C PHE A 248 -18.55 0.76 25.95
N GLY A 249 -17.27 1.01 25.79
CA GLY A 249 -16.25 0.11 26.31
C GLY A 249 -14.87 0.72 26.29
N ALA A 250 -13.94 -0.02 26.82
CA ALA A 250 -12.53 0.33 26.78
C ALA A 250 -11.66 -0.92 26.69
N ARG A 251 -10.52 -0.77 26.03
CA ARG A 251 -9.49 -1.79 25.92
C ARG A 251 -8.17 -1.21 26.43
N TYR A 252 -7.55 -1.90 27.35
CA TYR A 252 -6.17 -1.68 27.75
C TYR A 252 -5.28 -2.70 27.04
N LEU A 253 -4.13 -2.27 26.55
CA LEU A 253 -3.14 -3.17 25.97
C LEU A 253 -1.72 -2.75 26.35
N LYS A 254 -0.87 -3.73 26.59
CA LYS A 254 0.57 -3.63 26.76
C LYS A 254 1.25 -4.40 25.63
N THR A 255 2.21 -3.77 24.97
CA THR A 255 3.06 -4.39 23.95
C THR A 255 4.50 -4.37 24.42
N GLU A 256 5.16 -5.50 24.31
CA GLU A 256 6.59 -5.69 24.58
C GLU A 256 7.26 -6.10 23.27
N LEU A 257 8.38 -5.48 22.95
CA LEU A 257 9.14 -5.70 21.74
C LEU A 257 10.58 -6.03 22.11
N SER A 258 11.10 -7.15 21.60
CA SER A 258 12.52 -7.49 21.64
C SER A 258 13.04 -7.57 20.22
N THR A 259 14.14 -6.89 19.92
CA THR A 259 14.69 -6.77 18.57
C THR A 259 16.17 -7.10 18.57
N VAL A 260 16.60 -7.84 17.54
CA VAL A 260 17.98 -8.25 17.32
C VAL A 260 18.40 -7.82 15.91
N GLY A 261 19.56 -7.20 15.81
CA GLY A 261 20.15 -6.76 14.55
C GLY A 261 21.65 -6.63 14.68
N VAL A 262 22.26 -5.82 13.81
CA VAL A 262 23.70 -5.60 13.79
C VAL A 262 24.05 -4.13 13.58
N VAL A 263 25.21 -3.73 14.08
CA VAL A 263 25.93 -2.54 13.62
C VAL A 263 26.87 -2.97 12.51
N THR A 264 26.72 -2.38 11.33
CA THR A 264 27.59 -2.67 10.17
C THR A 264 28.49 -1.48 9.90
N ALA A 265 29.80 -1.71 9.94
CA ALA A 265 30.82 -0.72 9.59
C ALA A 265 30.99 -0.60 8.08
N PRO A 266 31.55 0.50 7.54
CA PRO A 266 31.88 0.62 6.11
C PRO A 266 32.85 -0.45 5.59
N SER A 267 33.65 -1.05 6.48
CA SER A 267 34.52 -2.19 6.16
C SER A 267 33.75 -3.51 5.97
N GLY A 268 32.43 -3.54 6.21
CA GLY A 268 31.63 -4.75 6.26
C GLY A 268 31.67 -5.51 7.59
N ALA A 269 32.52 -5.08 8.54
CA ALA A 269 32.55 -5.69 9.88
C ALA A 269 31.22 -5.46 10.61
N THR A 270 30.75 -6.48 11.32
CA THR A 270 29.45 -6.44 12.04
C THR A 270 29.64 -6.74 13.52
N SER A 271 28.82 -6.13 14.35
CA SER A 271 28.66 -6.46 15.76
C SER A 271 27.17 -6.53 16.14
N PRO A 272 26.76 -7.49 16.99
CA PRO A 272 25.34 -7.66 17.32
C PRO A 272 24.84 -6.48 18.17
N ILE A 273 23.55 -6.16 17.99
CA ILE A 273 22.80 -5.21 18.82
C ILE A 273 21.46 -5.80 19.18
N ASN A 274 21.11 -5.73 20.46
CA ASN A 274 19.81 -6.15 20.99
C ASN A 274 19.17 -4.97 21.67
N GLN A 275 17.87 -4.79 21.48
CA GLN A 275 17.12 -3.72 22.12
C GLN A 275 15.72 -4.22 22.53
N GLU A 276 15.29 -3.80 23.70
CA GLU A 276 13.95 -4.06 24.23
C GLU A 276 13.21 -2.74 24.40
N SER A 277 11.92 -2.74 24.08
CA SER A 277 11.04 -1.62 24.35
C SER A 277 9.65 -2.09 24.73
N SER A 278 8.89 -1.21 25.38
CA SER A 278 7.49 -1.51 25.74
C SER A 278 6.65 -0.25 25.75
N TYR A 279 5.35 -0.42 25.52
CA TYR A 279 4.38 0.66 25.59
C TYR A 279 2.99 0.16 25.96
N GLU A 280 2.19 1.07 26.48
CA GLU A 280 0.83 0.82 26.92
C GLU A 280 -0.14 1.78 26.23
N ASN A 281 -1.39 1.33 26.04
CA ASN A 281 -2.43 2.15 25.44
C ASN A 281 -3.78 1.85 26.10
N PHE A 282 -4.56 2.90 26.32
CA PHE A 282 -5.95 2.84 26.74
C PHE A 282 -6.84 3.37 25.61
N LEU A 283 -7.74 2.52 25.14
CA LEU A 283 -8.55 2.72 23.93
C LEU A 283 -10.03 2.68 24.28
N PRO A 284 -10.63 3.80 24.72
CA PRO A 284 -12.07 3.88 24.92
C PRO A 284 -12.81 3.98 23.58
N SER A 285 -14.05 3.49 23.54
CA SER A 285 -14.98 3.64 22.43
C SER A 285 -16.43 3.75 22.91
N ALA A 286 -17.21 4.50 22.17
CA ALA A 286 -18.66 4.61 22.36
C ALA A 286 -19.35 4.71 21.02
N ASN A 287 -20.51 4.03 20.90
CA ASN A 287 -21.40 4.12 19.76
C ASN A 287 -22.82 4.31 20.29
N ILE A 288 -23.53 5.28 19.77
CA ILE A 288 -24.91 5.63 20.15
C ILE A 288 -25.74 5.69 18.90
N ARG A 289 -26.91 5.07 18.92
CA ARG A 289 -27.94 5.18 17.89
C ARG A 289 -29.19 5.78 18.50
N VAL A 290 -29.69 6.85 17.89
CA VAL A 290 -30.96 7.51 18.22
C VAL A 290 -31.93 7.20 17.09
N LYS A 291 -33.04 6.57 17.41
CA LYS A 291 -34.15 6.29 16.48
C LYS A 291 -35.09 7.50 16.49
N ILE A 292 -34.90 8.48 15.58
CA ILE A 292 -35.70 9.71 15.53
C ILE A 292 -37.11 9.40 15.06
N THR A 293 -37.21 8.59 14.00
CA THR A 293 -38.46 7.93 13.55
C THR A 293 -38.11 6.47 13.18
N PRO A 294 -39.13 5.64 12.86
CA PRO A 294 -38.85 4.27 12.37
C PRO A 294 -37.93 4.21 11.16
N GLU A 295 -37.86 5.28 10.35
CA GLU A 295 -37.06 5.36 9.13
C GLU A 295 -35.83 6.27 9.27
N LEU A 296 -35.74 7.10 10.33
CA LEU A 296 -34.65 8.10 10.47
C LEU A 296 -33.84 7.83 11.73
N PHE A 297 -32.53 7.59 11.52
CA PHE A 297 -31.58 7.27 12.58
C PHE A 297 -30.43 8.28 12.61
N LEU A 298 -30.08 8.70 13.83
CA LEU A 298 -28.81 9.40 14.07
C LEU A 298 -27.85 8.43 14.76
N ARG A 299 -26.66 8.25 14.18
CA ARG A 299 -25.56 7.48 14.81
C ARG A 299 -24.43 8.41 15.18
N LEU A 300 -23.92 8.22 16.37
CA LEU A 300 -22.76 8.94 16.89
C LEU A 300 -21.72 7.92 17.33
N ALA A 301 -20.46 8.12 16.96
CA ALA A 301 -19.37 7.28 17.41
C ALA A 301 -18.16 8.12 17.84
N ALA A 302 -17.49 7.65 18.88
CA ALA A 302 -16.20 8.18 19.29
C ALA A 302 -15.28 7.04 19.72
N ALA A 303 -14.04 7.02 19.21
CA ALA A 303 -13.09 5.96 19.53
C ALA A 303 -11.63 6.44 19.51
N LYS A 304 -10.82 5.88 20.42
CA LYS A 304 -9.36 5.92 20.29
C LYS A 304 -8.86 4.64 19.63
N GLN A 305 -7.95 4.78 18.68
CA GLN A 305 -7.37 3.68 17.92
C GLN A 305 -5.85 3.84 17.85
N LEU A 306 -5.15 2.78 17.49
CA LEU A 306 -3.72 2.81 17.24
C LEU A 306 -3.35 2.02 15.98
N THR A 307 -2.25 2.44 15.34
CA THR A 307 -1.58 1.70 14.28
C THR A 307 -0.12 1.51 14.67
N ARG A 308 0.33 0.27 14.72
CA ARG A 308 1.71 -0.05 15.09
C ARG A 308 2.68 0.31 13.98
N PRO A 309 3.95 0.67 14.32
CA PRO A 309 5.02 0.80 13.34
C PRO A 309 5.24 -0.52 12.60
N GLY A 310 5.67 -0.44 11.34
CA GLY A 310 6.10 -1.63 10.61
C GLY A 310 7.41 -2.20 11.20
N PHE A 311 7.59 -3.51 11.15
CA PHE A 311 8.78 -4.17 11.71
C PHE A 311 10.10 -3.66 11.12
N GLY A 312 10.12 -3.28 9.84
CA GLY A 312 11.32 -2.67 9.23
C GLY A 312 11.73 -1.35 9.89
N SER A 313 10.76 -0.53 10.29
CA SER A 313 11.02 0.74 11.00
C SER A 313 11.51 0.51 12.43
N LEU A 314 11.18 -0.64 13.03
CA LEU A 314 11.57 -1.05 14.38
C LEU A 314 12.91 -1.79 14.43
N SER A 315 13.59 -2.02 13.29
CA SER A 315 14.88 -2.71 13.26
C SER A 315 15.92 -1.97 14.10
N PRO A 316 16.67 -2.64 14.98
CA PRO A 316 17.74 -2.02 15.75
C PRO A 316 19.03 -1.82 14.94
N THR A 317 19.08 -2.34 13.70
CA THR A 317 20.26 -2.34 12.85
C THR A 317 20.75 -0.92 12.57
N LEU A 318 22.06 -0.70 12.75
CA LEU A 318 22.75 0.54 12.43
C LEU A 318 23.68 0.30 11.24
N ASN A 319 23.39 0.95 10.13
CA ASN A 319 24.23 0.88 8.93
C ASN A 319 25.08 2.15 8.83
N VAL A 320 26.36 2.03 9.15
CA VAL A 320 27.33 3.12 9.05
C VAL A 320 27.72 3.28 7.59
N THR A 321 27.28 4.37 6.98
CA THR A 321 27.49 4.63 5.55
C THR A 321 28.83 5.33 5.28
N SER A 322 29.28 6.19 6.17
CA SER A 322 30.56 6.90 6.05
C SER A 322 31.04 7.49 7.39
N LEU A 323 32.31 7.80 7.45
CA LEU A 323 32.92 8.64 8.49
C LEU A 323 33.36 9.95 7.83
N ALA A 324 32.76 11.06 8.24
CA ALA A 324 33.13 12.38 7.73
C ALA A 324 34.54 12.82 8.23
N ALA A 325 35.20 13.69 7.50
CA ALA A 325 36.49 14.26 7.90
C ALA A 325 36.44 15.01 9.24
N SER A 326 35.26 15.45 9.64
CA SER A 326 34.98 16.08 10.96
C SER A 326 34.95 15.08 12.13
N GLY A 327 35.12 13.79 11.88
CA GLY A 327 35.04 12.75 12.91
C GLY A 327 33.59 12.35 13.26
N VAL A 328 32.61 12.68 12.45
CA VAL A 328 31.21 12.35 12.64
C VAL A 328 30.81 11.19 11.73
N LEU A 329 30.15 10.17 12.27
CA LEU A 329 29.60 9.07 11.48
C LEU A 329 28.29 9.48 10.82
N ASN A 330 28.04 8.99 9.60
CA ASN A 330 26.73 9.00 8.97
C ASN A 330 26.13 7.60 9.07
N ILE A 331 24.93 7.48 9.63
CA ILE A 331 24.28 6.22 9.94
C ILE A 331 22.85 6.23 9.41
N ASN A 332 22.45 5.16 8.72
CA ASN A 332 21.04 4.84 8.49
C ASN A 332 20.60 3.76 9.49
N ALA A 333 19.46 3.95 10.13
CA ALA A 333 18.97 3.08 11.19
C ALA A 333 17.44 2.94 11.18
N GLY A 334 16.94 1.89 11.77
CA GLY A 334 15.57 1.85 12.29
C GLY A 334 15.51 2.41 13.72
N ASN A 335 14.35 2.31 14.36
CA ASN A 335 14.12 2.84 15.69
C ASN A 335 13.17 1.94 16.51
N PRO A 336 13.69 1.06 17.36
CA PRO A 336 12.88 0.20 18.24
C PRO A 336 12.03 0.95 19.26
N ASP A 337 12.33 2.23 19.53
CA ASP A 337 11.59 3.06 20.48
C ASP A 337 10.37 3.77 19.88
N LEU A 338 10.07 3.49 18.60
CA LEU A 338 8.87 4.04 17.95
C LEU A 338 7.61 3.67 18.72
N ARG A 339 6.76 4.67 18.91
CA ARG A 339 5.43 4.51 19.48
C ARG A 339 4.40 4.35 18.37
N PRO A 340 3.30 3.64 18.63
CA PRO A 340 2.21 3.57 17.68
C PRO A 340 1.68 4.96 17.32
N LEU A 341 1.30 5.14 16.05
CA LEU A 341 0.44 6.22 15.63
C LEU A 341 -0.91 6.06 16.33
N ARG A 342 -1.41 7.09 16.96
CA ARG A 342 -2.67 7.10 17.69
C ARG A 342 -3.66 8.02 17.03
N SER A 343 -4.92 7.62 16.97
CA SER A 343 -5.99 8.49 16.49
C SER A 343 -7.17 8.53 17.43
N THR A 344 -7.78 9.71 17.55
CA THR A 344 -9.10 9.90 18.14
C THR A 344 -10.05 10.26 17.03
N SER A 345 -11.08 9.44 16.83
CA SER A 345 -12.09 9.62 15.78
C SER A 345 -13.44 10.01 16.41
N TYR A 346 -14.15 10.90 15.74
CA TYR A 346 -15.53 11.31 16.02
C TYR A 346 -16.31 11.22 14.72
N ASP A 347 -17.41 10.51 14.74
CA ASP A 347 -18.26 10.27 13.58
C ASP A 347 -19.71 10.56 13.95
N ALA A 348 -20.45 11.18 13.03
CA ALA A 348 -21.88 11.40 13.13
C ALA A 348 -22.52 11.10 11.79
N SER A 349 -23.58 10.28 11.77
CA SER A 349 -24.31 9.92 10.54
C SER A 349 -25.81 10.05 10.77
N LEU A 350 -26.47 10.74 9.85
CA LEU A 350 -27.93 10.79 9.75
C LEU A 350 -28.35 9.90 8.58
N GLU A 351 -29.12 8.86 8.85
CA GLU A 351 -29.54 7.83 7.89
C GLU A 351 -31.06 7.81 7.76
N TYR A 352 -31.56 7.94 6.53
CA TYR A 352 -33.00 7.92 6.23
C TYR A 352 -33.33 6.79 5.27
N TYR A 353 -34.08 5.80 5.76
CA TYR A 353 -34.55 4.61 5.05
C TYR A 353 -36.01 4.85 4.57
N PHE A 354 -36.16 5.53 3.45
CA PHE A 354 -37.47 5.99 2.96
C PHE A 354 -38.27 4.93 2.19
N SER A 355 -37.63 3.80 1.82
CA SER A 355 -38.29 2.65 1.22
C SER A 355 -37.56 1.35 1.56
N ARG A 356 -38.12 0.21 1.19
CA ARG A 356 -37.52 -1.11 1.43
C ARG A 356 -36.10 -1.22 0.83
N ASN A 357 -35.87 -0.59 -0.32
CA ASN A 357 -34.62 -0.66 -1.10
C ASN A 357 -34.00 0.74 -1.29
N GLY A 358 -34.52 1.74 -0.55
CA GLY A 358 -34.09 3.13 -0.68
C GLY A 358 -33.60 3.72 0.62
N TYR A 359 -32.41 4.27 0.61
CA TYR A 359 -31.85 5.02 1.74
C TYR A 359 -31.01 6.19 1.27
N ALA A 360 -30.90 7.20 2.12
CA ALA A 360 -29.97 8.31 1.98
C ALA A 360 -29.26 8.55 3.30
N TYR A 361 -28.04 9.04 3.25
CA TYR A 361 -27.27 9.37 4.43
C TYR A 361 -26.45 10.64 4.25
N LEU A 362 -26.23 11.31 5.37
CA LEU A 362 -25.24 12.37 5.53
C LEU A 362 -24.38 12.02 6.74
N SER A 363 -23.09 11.83 6.55
CA SER A 363 -22.14 11.61 7.63
C SER A 363 -21.06 12.68 7.67
N GLY A 364 -20.65 13.06 8.88
CA GLY A 364 -19.50 13.92 9.13
C GLY A 364 -18.51 13.20 10.02
N PHE A 365 -17.22 13.43 9.79
CA PHE A 365 -16.17 12.80 10.55
C PHE A 365 -15.03 13.78 10.87
N LYS A 366 -14.39 13.55 12.02
CA LYS A 366 -13.14 14.21 12.41
C LYS A 366 -12.22 13.17 13.04
N LYS A 367 -10.99 13.12 12.58
CA LYS A 367 -9.94 12.26 13.14
C LYS A 367 -8.72 13.09 13.47
N GLU A 368 -8.29 13.06 14.70
CA GLU A 368 -7.05 13.64 15.18
C GLU A 368 -6.00 12.54 15.26
N VAL A 369 -4.87 12.73 14.59
CA VAL A 369 -3.81 11.73 14.45
C VAL A 369 -2.55 12.25 15.09
N ASN A 370 -1.94 11.45 15.97
CA ASN A 370 -0.75 11.84 16.72
C ASN A 370 0.38 10.85 16.50
N GLY A 371 1.60 11.38 16.32
CA GLY A 371 2.82 10.59 16.24
C GLY A 371 3.05 9.99 14.86
N PHE A 372 2.90 10.76 13.79
CA PHE A 372 3.31 10.35 12.45
C PHE A 372 4.76 9.89 12.46
N ILE A 373 5.04 8.79 11.75
CA ILE A 373 6.39 8.24 11.65
C ILE A 373 7.04 8.81 10.40
N GLN A 374 8.10 9.57 10.59
CA GLN A 374 8.87 10.20 9.53
C GLN A 374 10.37 10.01 9.76
N ASN A 375 11.16 10.00 8.70
CA ASN A 375 12.62 9.94 8.79
C ASN A 375 13.21 11.33 9.05
N PHE A 376 14.04 11.40 10.07
CA PHE A 376 14.78 12.61 10.43
C PHE A 376 16.26 12.30 10.58
N VAL A 377 17.10 13.23 10.15
CA VAL A 377 18.51 13.23 10.45
C VAL A 377 18.74 14.05 11.73
N SER A 378 19.36 13.46 12.72
CA SER A 378 19.72 14.13 13.97
C SER A 378 21.11 13.76 14.42
N ARG A 379 21.82 14.71 15.01
CA ARG A 379 23.11 14.46 15.63
C ARG A 379 22.91 13.84 17.00
N GLU A 380 23.52 12.70 17.21
CA GLU A 380 23.40 11.91 18.43
C GLU A 380 24.77 11.49 18.97
N THR A 381 24.85 11.35 20.29
CA THR A 381 26.00 10.73 20.92
C THR A 381 25.91 9.23 20.75
N VAL A 382 26.98 8.62 20.24
CA VAL A 382 27.07 7.17 20.01
C VAL A 382 28.27 6.58 20.75
N ASN A 383 28.11 5.31 21.14
CA ASN A 383 29.19 4.49 21.68
C ASN A 383 29.16 3.15 20.93
N LEU A 384 29.90 3.08 19.85
CA LEU A 384 29.94 1.91 18.98
C LEU A 384 31.29 1.20 19.14
N PRO A 385 31.34 -0.09 19.51
CA PRO A 385 32.60 -0.84 19.68
C PRO A 385 33.50 -0.80 18.45
N ALA A 386 32.92 -0.77 17.25
CA ALA A 386 33.67 -0.66 15.99
C ALA A 386 34.30 0.73 15.76
N PHE A 387 33.91 1.75 16.54
CA PHE A 387 34.36 3.14 16.41
C PHE A 387 34.63 3.76 17.78
N PRO A 388 35.57 3.23 18.59
CA PRO A 388 35.73 3.61 20.00
C PRO A 388 36.11 5.09 20.20
N ASN A 389 36.70 5.73 19.18
CA ASN A 389 37.13 7.13 19.23
C ASN A 389 36.11 8.11 18.64
N VAL A 390 34.94 7.63 18.19
CA VAL A 390 33.89 8.46 17.59
C VAL A 390 32.69 8.50 18.53
N THR A 391 32.35 9.69 18.98
CA THR A 391 31.28 9.91 19.97
C THR A 391 30.04 10.58 19.36
N GLN A 392 30.10 11.01 18.08
CA GLN A 392 29.02 11.74 17.42
C GLN A 392 28.66 11.08 16.09
N ALA A 393 27.36 10.98 15.82
CA ALA A 393 26.84 10.50 14.54
C ALA A 393 25.63 11.34 14.09
N ASP A 394 25.55 11.56 12.79
CA ASP A 394 24.33 12.03 12.13
C ASP A 394 23.51 10.80 11.73
N ILE A 395 22.43 10.55 12.45
CA ILE A 395 21.62 9.34 12.28
C ILE A 395 20.31 9.70 11.57
N ASN A 396 20.11 9.11 10.39
CA ASN A 396 18.86 9.12 9.67
C ASN A 396 18.02 7.91 10.11
N ARG A 397 16.95 8.16 10.83
CA ARG A 397 16.04 7.11 11.29
C ARG A 397 14.60 7.59 11.45
N PRO A 398 13.62 6.65 11.42
CA PRO A 398 12.23 6.98 11.66
C PRO A 398 12.02 7.44 13.13
N ARG A 399 11.22 8.48 13.31
CA ARG A 399 10.83 9.02 14.63
C ARG A 399 9.34 9.36 14.61
N ASN A 400 8.72 9.36 15.77
CA ASN A 400 7.40 9.92 15.94
C ASN A 400 7.50 11.45 15.83
N GLY A 401 6.90 11.99 14.79
CA GLY A 401 6.85 13.42 14.50
C GLY A 401 5.56 14.07 14.99
N ASP A 402 5.18 15.15 14.32
CA ASP A 402 4.06 16.01 14.67
C ASP A 402 2.69 15.33 14.46
N ASN A 403 1.64 16.07 14.80
CA ASN A 403 0.25 15.64 14.71
C ASN A 403 -0.36 16.06 13.37
N GLY A 404 -1.41 15.37 13.00
CA GLY A 404 -2.22 15.70 11.83
C GLY A 404 -3.71 15.55 12.10
N SER A 405 -4.51 15.91 11.13
CA SER A 405 -5.95 15.81 11.22
C SER A 405 -6.59 15.44 9.89
N ILE A 406 -7.73 14.77 9.96
CA ILE A 406 -8.59 14.47 8.83
C ILE A 406 -10.00 14.85 9.26
N LYS A 407 -10.71 15.64 8.46
CA LYS A 407 -12.11 15.97 8.68
C LYS A 407 -12.84 16.05 7.35
N GLY A 408 -14.12 15.78 7.38
CA GLY A 408 -14.89 15.81 6.15
C GLY A 408 -16.33 15.42 6.36
N PHE A 409 -17.02 15.29 5.24
CA PHE A 409 -18.37 14.77 5.22
C PHE A 409 -18.59 13.90 3.98
N GLU A 410 -19.59 13.03 4.08
CA GLU A 410 -20.06 12.18 3.01
C GLU A 410 -21.57 12.30 2.90
N VAL A 411 -22.08 12.33 1.68
CA VAL A 411 -23.50 12.22 1.38
C VAL A 411 -23.70 11.13 0.35
N GLY A 412 -24.72 10.31 0.55
CA GLY A 412 -25.04 9.26 -0.40
C GLY A 412 -26.51 8.91 -0.42
N VAL A 413 -26.92 8.34 -1.55
CA VAL A 413 -28.27 7.85 -1.80
C VAL A 413 -28.22 6.58 -2.64
N GLN A 414 -29.08 5.64 -2.32
CA GLN A 414 -29.37 4.49 -3.15
C GLN A 414 -30.86 4.24 -3.16
N THR A 415 -31.45 4.01 -4.35
CA THR A 415 -32.86 3.67 -4.48
C THR A 415 -33.16 3.03 -5.82
N PHE A 416 -34.21 2.19 -5.85
CA PHE A 416 -34.91 1.85 -7.09
C PHE A 416 -36.01 2.89 -7.36
N PHE A 417 -36.38 3.07 -8.61
CA PHE A 417 -37.46 3.96 -9.01
C PHE A 417 -38.78 3.18 -9.06
N ASP A 418 -39.17 2.57 -7.94
CA ASP A 418 -40.36 1.71 -7.78
C ASP A 418 -41.68 2.41 -8.16
N PHE A 419 -41.68 3.74 -8.20
CA PHE A 419 -42.80 4.57 -8.62
C PHE A 419 -43.03 4.61 -10.14
N LEU A 420 -42.08 4.11 -10.92
CA LEU A 420 -42.20 4.05 -12.39
C LEU A 420 -43.08 2.87 -12.81
N PRO A 421 -43.78 2.99 -13.97
CA PRO A 421 -44.55 1.87 -14.50
C PRO A 421 -43.65 0.72 -14.95
N LYS A 422 -44.13 -0.51 -14.85
CA LYS A 422 -43.46 -1.70 -15.38
C LYS A 422 -43.21 -1.59 -16.89
N PRO A 423 -42.02 -1.93 -17.41
CA PRO A 423 -40.87 -2.55 -16.71
C PRO A 423 -39.84 -1.53 -16.16
N LEU A 424 -40.11 -0.23 -16.19
CA LEU A 424 -39.16 0.83 -15.82
C LEU A 424 -38.86 0.91 -14.31
N ASP A 425 -39.69 0.28 -13.49
CA ASP A 425 -39.53 0.15 -12.03
C ASP A 425 -38.31 -0.70 -11.61
N GLY A 426 -37.58 -1.29 -12.59
CA GLY A 426 -36.29 -1.93 -12.37
C GLY A 426 -35.09 -0.98 -12.42
N PHE A 427 -35.27 0.28 -12.80
CA PHE A 427 -34.20 1.28 -12.76
C PHE A 427 -33.93 1.74 -11.33
N GLY A 428 -32.68 2.10 -11.08
CA GLY A 428 -32.26 2.67 -9.82
C GLY A 428 -30.97 3.49 -9.97
N ILE A 429 -30.65 4.19 -8.89
CA ILE A 429 -29.45 5.00 -8.78
C ILE A 429 -28.74 4.72 -7.46
N GLN A 430 -27.41 4.75 -7.48
CA GLN A 430 -26.55 4.85 -6.31
C GLN A 430 -25.59 6.00 -6.56
N ALA A 431 -25.51 6.96 -5.64
CA ALA A 431 -24.61 8.09 -5.74
C ALA A 431 -24.03 8.38 -4.37
N ASN A 432 -22.75 8.74 -4.33
CA ASN A 432 -22.11 9.28 -3.15
C ASN A 432 -21.09 10.36 -3.53
N TYR A 433 -20.93 11.32 -2.64
CA TYR A 433 -19.93 12.37 -2.69
C TYR A 433 -19.24 12.46 -1.35
N THR A 434 -17.90 12.58 -1.37
CA THR A 434 -17.05 12.71 -0.19
C THR A 434 -16.18 13.95 -0.32
N TYR A 435 -16.17 14.78 0.71
CA TYR A 435 -15.24 15.89 0.91
C TYR A 435 -14.31 15.56 2.07
N VAL A 436 -13.00 15.70 1.87
CA VAL A 436 -11.97 15.46 2.89
C VAL A 436 -11.00 16.64 2.94
N ASP A 437 -10.83 17.22 4.12
CA ASP A 437 -9.75 18.15 4.42
C ASP A 437 -8.77 17.46 5.37
N SER A 438 -7.50 17.31 4.96
CA SER A 438 -6.50 16.58 5.71
C SER A 438 -5.20 17.37 5.83
N GLN A 439 -4.53 17.19 6.96
CA GLN A 439 -3.23 17.78 7.25
C GLN A 439 -2.33 16.73 7.90
N ALA A 440 -1.11 16.64 7.42
CA ALA A 440 -0.04 15.82 7.97
C ALA A 440 1.26 16.64 8.03
N PRO A 441 2.23 16.28 8.86
CA PRO A 441 3.54 16.89 8.83
C PRO A 441 4.20 16.74 7.46
N GLY A 442 4.78 17.83 6.96
CA GLY A 442 5.53 17.87 5.71
C GLY A 442 6.95 17.30 5.86
N PRO A 443 7.71 17.19 4.76
CA PRO A 443 9.09 16.73 4.77
C PRO A 443 10.06 17.73 5.43
N ILE A 444 9.67 18.98 5.55
CA ILE A 444 10.43 20.03 6.23
C ILE A 444 9.76 20.28 7.59
N ALA A 445 10.57 20.38 8.63
CA ALA A 445 10.07 20.61 9.99
C ALA A 445 9.21 21.89 10.06
N GLY A 446 7.99 21.76 10.55
CA GLY A 446 7.00 22.84 10.66
C GLY A 446 6.08 23.00 9.43
N ASP A 447 6.35 22.31 8.32
CA ASP A 447 5.46 22.29 7.18
C ASP A 447 4.27 21.36 7.40
N SER A 448 3.15 21.71 6.79
CA SER A 448 1.95 20.89 6.76
C SER A 448 1.51 20.65 5.31
N VAL A 449 1.24 19.39 4.99
CA VAL A 449 0.82 18.95 3.67
C VAL A 449 -0.46 18.10 3.77
N PRO A 450 -1.25 17.96 2.70
CA PRO A 450 -2.33 16.98 2.67
C PRO A 450 -1.78 15.56 2.88
N LEU A 451 -2.59 14.68 3.50
CA LEU A 451 -2.24 13.27 3.63
C LEU A 451 -2.10 12.60 2.27
N GLU A 452 -1.07 11.78 2.15
CA GLU A 452 -0.79 10.99 0.95
C GLU A 452 -1.98 10.08 0.61
N GLY A 453 -2.32 9.99 -0.67
CA GLY A 453 -3.40 9.16 -1.19
C GLY A 453 -4.82 9.71 -1.04
N LEU A 454 -5.02 10.84 -0.35
CA LEU A 454 -6.34 11.44 -0.12
C LEU A 454 -6.62 12.60 -1.07
N SER A 455 -7.65 12.44 -1.91
CA SER A 455 -8.22 13.54 -2.70
C SER A 455 -9.17 14.37 -1.85
N LYS A 456 -9.21 15.68 -2.10
CA LYS A 456 -10.12 16.59 -1.39
C LYS A 456 -11.58 16.34 -1.72
N ASN A 457 -11.88 16.03 -2.98
CA ASN A 457 -13.21 15.74 -3.48
C ASN A 457 -13.21 14.40 -4.23
N SER A 458 -14.23 13.59 -4.01
CA SER A 458 -14.47 12.38 -4.80
C SER A 458 -15.96 12.06 -4.86
N TYR A 459 -16.40 11.47 -5.98
CA TYR A 459 -17.78 11.00 -6.09
C TYR A 459 -17.88 9.78 -7.00
N ASN A 460 -18.92 8.99 -6.74
CA ASN A 460 -19.33 7.88 -7.57
C ASN A 460 -20.80 8.04 -7.93
N LEU A 461 -21.12 7.78 -9.19
CA LEU A 461 -22.48 7.81 -9.71
C LEU A 461 -22.73 6.52 -10.47
N VAL A 462 -23.74 5.76 -10.05
CA VAL A 462 -24.10 4.48 -10.64
C VAL A 462 -25.57 4.50 -11.01
N GLY A 463 -25.87 4.34 -12.31
CA GLY A 463 -27.20 4.00 -12.78
C GLY A 463 -27.27 2.49 -13.00
N PHE A 464 -28.35 1.87 -12.58
CA PHE A 464 -28.53 0.43 -12.74
C PHE A 464 -29.97 0.07 -13.13
N TYR A 465 -30.12 -1.12 -13.70
CA TYR A 465 -31.40 -1.73 -13.98
C TYR A 465 -31.35 -3.21 -13.59
N GLU A 466 -32.30 -3.64 -12.75
CA GLU A 466 -32.39 -5.04 -12.31
C GLU A 466 -33.85 -5.50 -12.33
N LYS A 467 -34.23 -6.20 -13.40
CA LYS A 467 -35.56 -6.80 -13.53
C LYS A 467 -35.63 -7.85 -14.61
N ASN A 468 -36.51 -8.86 -14.43
CA ASN A 468 -36.80 -9.90 -15.42
C ASN A 468 -35.53 -10.62 -15.94
N GLY A 469 -34.58 -10.91 -15.06
CA GLY A 469 -33.33 -11.55 -15.40
C GLY A 469 -32.29 -10.63 -16.08
N ILE A 470 -32.65 -9.40 -16.42
CA ILE A 470 -31.73 -8.39 -16.95
C ILE A 470 -31.07 -7.63 -15.80
N ARG A 471 -29.77 -7.50 -15.85
CA ARG A 471 -28.97 -6.65 -14.96
C ARG A 471 -28.10 -5.75 -15.84
N ALA A 472 -28.26 -4.45 -15.69
CA ALA A 472 -27.42 -3.47 -16.38
C ALA A 472 -26.90 -2.46 -15.35
N ARG A 473 -25.65 -2.03 -15.52
CA ARG A 473 -25.00 -1.08 -14.65
C ARG A 473 -24.08 -0.17 -15.44
N VAL A 474 -24.11 1.13 -15.14
CA VAL A 474 -23.16 2.12 -15.63
C VAL A 474 -22.63 2.86 -14.42
N ALA A 475 -21.32 2.83 -14.19
CA ALA A 475 -20.67 3.42 -13.05
C ALA A 475 -19.65 4.47 -13.50
N TYR A 476 -19.77 5.68 -12.99
CA TYR A 476 -18.81 6.75 -13.16
C TYR A 476 -18.19 7.11 -11.82
N THR A 477 -16.86 7.08 -11.77
CA THR A 477 -16.05 7.46 -10.61
C THR A 477 -15.20 8.66 -10.98
N TRP A 478 -15.13 9.64 -10.08
CA TRP A 478 -14.23 10.77 -10.20
C TRP A 478 -13.58 11.10 -8.85
N ARG A 479 -12.31 11.50 -8.90
CA ARG A 479 -11.59 12.03 -7.74
C ARG A 479 -10.68 13.18 -8.15
N ASP A 480 -10.50 14.12 -7.26
CA ASP A 480 -9.60 15.26 -7.38
C ASP A 480 -8.12 14.82 -7.35
N ASP A 481 -7.21 15.73 -7.64
CA ASP A 481 -5.79 15.50 -7.45
C ASP A 481 -5.46 15.17 -5.99
N TYR A 482 -4.31 14.54 -5.79
CA TYR A 482 -3.82 14.19 -4.46
C TYR A 482 -2.30 14.04 -4.43
N VAL A 483 -1.72 14.19 -3.24
CA VAL A 483 -0.31 13.90 -2.99
C VAL A 483 -0.09 12.39 -3.02
N GLU A 484 0.70 11.88 -3.97
CA GLU A 484 1.14 10.48 -4.03
C GLU A 484 2.17 10.21 -2.94
N THR A 485 3.17 11.09 -2.86
CA THR A 485 4.17 11.09 -1.79
C THR A 485 4.77 12.49 -1.63
N THR A 486 5.15 12.80 -0.41
CA THR A 486 5.78 14.09 -0.08
C THR A 486 7.23 14.18 -0.53
N SER A 487 7.89 13.05 -0.76
CA SER A 487 9.23 12.97 -1.35
C SER A 487 9.41 11.64 -2.07
N GLY A 488 9.97 11.67 -3.26
CA GLY A 488 10.18 10.45 -4.06
C GLY A 488 11.49 10.49 -4.84
N PRO A 489 11.93 9.35 -5.37
CA PRO A 489 13.14 9.29 -6.20
C PRO A 489 13.07 10.27 -7.37
N GLY A 490 14.10 11.10 -7.51
CA GLY A 490 14.20 12.11 -8.57
C GLY A 490 13.41 13.39 -8.33
N SER A 491 12.67 13.54 -7.21
CA SER A 491 11.85 14.72 -6.94
C SER A 491 12.65 15.90 -6.37
N GLY A 492 13.85 15.68 -5.83
CA GLY A 492 14.64 16.75 -5.22
C GLY A 492 13.92 17.43 -4.04
N ALA A 493 13.17 16.71 -3.24
CA ALA A 493 12.30 17.16 -2.15
C ALA A 493 10.98 17.83 -2.60
N LEU A 494 10.62 17.77 -3.89
CA LEU A 494 9.29 18.19 -4.33
C LEU A 494 8.26 17.07 -4.08
N PRO A 495 7.05 17.39 -3.65
CA PRO A 495 5.97 16.43 -3.57
C PRO A 495 5.57 15.95 -4.96
N ILE A 496 5.14 14.70 -5.03
CA ILE A 496 4.59 14.10 -6.25
C ILE A 496 3.08 14.09 -6.13
N TYR A 497 2.42 14.61 -7.14
CA TYR A 497 0.95 14.65 -7.24
C TYR A 497 0.46 13.73 -8.33
N VAL A 498 -0.72 13.15 -8.12
CA VAL A 498 -1.53 12.49 -9.14
C VAL A 498 -2.59 13.47 -9.61
N GLN A 499 -2.75 13.63 -10.93
CA GLN A 499 -3.78 14.49 -11.51
C GLN A 499 -5.20 13.93 -11.22
N PRO A 500 -6.25 14.77 -11.32
CA PRO A 500 -7.62 14.30 -11.20
C PRO A 500 -7.89 13.11 -12.13
N PHE A 501 -8.60 12.13 -11.59
CA PHE A 501 -8.86 10.87 -12.28
C PHE A 501 -10.36 10.61 -12.39
N ASN A 502 -10.79 10.13 -13.55
CA ASN A 502 -12.14 9.65 -13.77
C ASN A 502 -12.16 8.29 -14.44
N GLN A 503 -13.23 7.54 -14.27
CA GLN A 503 -13.42 6.25 -14.93
C GLN A 503 -14.90 6.00 -15.18
N LEU A 504 -15.23 5.45 -16.35
CA LEU A 504 -16.56 4.99 -16.71
C LEU A 504 -16.51 3.50 -17.03
N ASP A 505 -17.29 2.74 -16.28
CA ASP A 505 -17.47 1.30 -16.46
C ASP A 505 -18.92 0.98 -16.76
N ALA A 506 -19.17 -0.07 -17.51
CA ALA A 506 -20.52 -0.53 -17.79
C ALA A 506 -20.58 -2.06 -17.84
N SER A 507 -21.72 -2.61 -17.45
CA SER A 507 -22.00 -4.03 -17.62
C SER A 507 -23.47 -4.24 -17.96
N ILE A 508 -23.72 -5.29 -18.74
CA ILE A 508 -25.07 -5.79 -18.99
C ILE A 508 -25.06 -7.31 -18.92
N GLY A 509 -25.93 -7.89 -18.14
CA GLY A 509 -26.06 -9.33 -17.98
C GLY A 509 -27.50 -9.79 -18.11
N TYR A 510 -27.65 -11.05 -18.51
CA TYR A 510 -28.94 -11.72 -18.59
C TYR A 510 -28.85 -13.11 -17.96
N THR A 511 -29.75 -13.39 -17.02
CA THR A 511 -29.94 -14.72 -16.44
C THR A 511 -30.89 -15.50 -17.34
N VAL A 512 -30.34 -16.40 -18.13
CA VAL A 512 -31.12 -17.23 -19.09
C VAL A 512 -31.99 -18.22 -18.33
N ASN A 513 -31.40 -18.87 -17.32
CA ASN A 513 -32.07 -19.79 -16.39
C ASN A 513 -31.19 -19.99 -15.15
N ASP A 514 -31.59 -20.87 -14.23
CA ASP A 514 -30.87 -21.13 -12.97
C ASP A 514 -29.43 -21.62 -13.17
N HIS A 515 -29.11 -22.18 -14.35
CA HIS A 515 -27.81 -22.75 -14.67
C HIS A 515 -26.94 -21.83 -15.55
N PHE A 516 -27.55 -20.90 -16.31
CA PHE A 516 -26.83 -20.09 -17.28
C PHE A 516 -27.01 -18.59 -17.05
N ASP A 517 -25.90 -17.89 -16.95
CA ASP A 517 -25.80 -16.46 -16.87
C ASP A 517 -24.78 -15.94 -17.87
N ILE A 518 -25.13 -14.91 -18.62
CA ILE A 518 -24.23 -14.29 -19.62
C ILE A 518 -24.12 -12.80 -19.31
N SER A 519 -22.90 -12.25 -19.31
CA SER A 519 -22.69 -10.80 -19.18
C SER A 519 -21.64 -10.28 -20.16
N LEU A 520 -21.82 -9.03 -20.56
CA LEU A 520 -20.85 -8.21 -21.27
C LEU A 520 -20.39 -7.12 -20.30
N ASP A 521 -19.09 -7.11 -20.01
CA ASP A 521 -18.46 -6.18 -19.09
C ASP A 521 -17.50 -5.26 -19.86
N ALA A 522 -17.59 -3.98 -19.62
CA ALA A 522 -16.73 -2.97 -20.22
C ALA A 522 -16.12 -2.08 -19.13
N SER A 523 -14.82 -1.93 -19.14
CA SER A 523 -14.11 -1.08 -18.19
C SER A 523 -13.27 -0.02 -18.90
N ASN A 524 -13.07 1.11 -18.19
CA ASN A 524 -12.34 2.28 -18.66
C ASN A 524 -12.82 2.80 -20.03
N LEU A 525 -14.14 2.94 -20.20
CA LEU A 525 -14.75 3.39 -21.47
C LEU A 525 -14.28 4.77 -21.93
N LEU A 526 -13.81 5.61 -21.00
CA LEU A 526 -13.26 6.94 -21.30
C LEU A 526 -11.78 6.88 -21.71
N ASN A 527 -11.10 5.72 -21.63
CA ASN A 527 -9.65 5.60 -21.80
C ASN A 527 -8.87 6.53 -20.87
N SER A 528 -9.28 6.61 -19.62
CA SER A 528 -8.64 7.46 -18.63
C SER A 528 -7.22 7.01 -18.35
N ALA A 529 -6.32 7.96 -18.17
CA ALA A 529 -4.92 7.73 -17.86
C ALA A 529 -4.61 8.26 -16.45
N THR A 530 -3.59 7.68 -15.82
CA THR A 530 -3.05 8.20 -14.56
C THR A 530 -1.80 9.01 -14.87
N ASN A 531 -1.82 10.29 -14.55
CA ASN A 531 -0.72 11.22 -14.77
C ASN A 531 -0.17 11.70 -13.43
N THR A 532 1.15 11.75 -13.29
CA THR A 532 1.81 12.29 -12.10
C THR A 532 2.76 13.42 -12.47
N TYR A 533 2.99 14.34 -11.53
CA TYR A 533 3.86 15.50 -11.73
C TYR A 533 4.61 15.88 -10.44
N PHE A 534 5.74 16.59 -10.60
CA PHE A 534 6.56 17.08 -9.49
C PHE A 534 6.17 18.50 -9.10
N GLY A 535 5.59 18.70 -7.92
CA GLY A 535 5.27 20.01 -7.36
C GLY A 535 4.24 20.81 -8.17
N GLU A 536 4.52 21.06 -9.44
CA GLU A 536 3.67 21.82 -10.37
C GLU A 536 3.33 21.00 -11.61
N ILE A 537 2.11 21.14 -12.13
CA ILE A 537 1.55 20.35 -13.24
C ILE A 537 2.39 20.43 -14.54
N ILE A 538 3.16 21.49 -14.71
CA ILE A 538 4.06 21.68 -15.86
C ILE A 538 5.32 20.79 -15.81
N ARG A 539 5.51 20.04 -14.72
CA ARG A 539 6.66 19.12 -14.52
C ARG A 539 6.18 17.67 -14.54
N PRO A 540 5.82 17.13 -15.71
CA PRO A 540 5.31 15.75 -15.79
C PRO A 540 6.37 14.75 -15.31
N ARG A 541 5.93 13.73 -14.56
CA ARG A 541 6.79 12.64 -14.06
C ARG A 541 6.49 11.33 -14.78
N PHE A 542 5.24 10.93 -14.77
CA PHE A 542 4.84 9.62 -15.24
C PHE A 542 3.43 9.68 -15.83
N ASN A 543 3.24 8.97 -16.93
CA ASN A 543 1.96 8.80 -17.58
C ASN A 543 1.68 7.31 -17.75
N SER A 544 0.62 6.80 -17.12
CA SER A 544 0.17 5.42 -17.26
C SER A 544 -1.11 5.39 -18.08
N ILE A 545 -1.03 4.76 -19.23
CA ILE A 545 -2.15 4.62 -20.17
C ILE A 545 -2.69 3.21 -20.05
N VAL A 546 -3.99 3.10 -19.76
CA VAL A 546 -4.72 1.84 -19.76
C VAL A 546 -5.85 1.95 -20.79
N ASP A 547 -5.90 1.01 -21.72
CA ASP A 547 -6.98 0.97 -22.70
C ASP A 547 -8.28 0.43 -22.09
N ARG A 548 -9.39 0.76 -22.75
CA ARG A 548 -10.69 0.15 -22.44
C ARG A 548 -10.62 -1.36 -22.65
N ARG A 549 -11.32 -2.08 -21.79
CA ARG A 549 -11.47 -3.54 -21.89
C ARG A 549 -12.93 -3.89 -22.07
N ILE A 550 -13.20 -4.83 -22.97
CA ILE A 550 -14.54 -5.39 -23.15
C ILE A 550 -14.39 -6.92 -23.07
N GLY A 551 -15.17 -7.53 -22.20
CA GLY A 551 -15.13 -8.95 -21.93
C GLY A 551 -16.53 -9.57 -21.95
N LEU A 552 -16.66 -10.74 -22.57
CA LEU A 552 -17.85 -11.57 -22.49
C LEU A 552 -17.62 -12.65 -21.42
N VAL A 553 -18.53 -12.76 -20.47
CA VAL A 553 -18.50 -13.75 -19.40
C VAL A 553 -19.71 -14.66 -19.51
N VAL A 554 -19.47 -15.95 -19.55
CA VAL A 554 -20.51 -16.98 -19.45
C VAL A 554 -20.29 -17.73 -18.16
N ARG A 555 -21.29 -17.75 -17.28
CA ARG A 555 -21.25 -18.47 -16.02
C ARG A 555 -22.19 -19.66 -16.08
N ILE A 556 -21.66 -20.84 -15.79
CA ILE A 556 -22.39 -22.08 -15.71
C ILE A 556 -22.42 -22.49 -14.22
N LYS A 557 -23.62 -22.75 -13.69
CA LYS A 557 -23.82 -23.23 -12.32
C LYS A 557 -24.29 -24.66 -12.38
N SER A 558 -23.71 -25.53 -11.60
CA SER A 558 -24.12 -26.93 -11.40
C SER A 558 -25.31 -27.03 -10.46
#